data_cfcdc1e4a8191f70caa718c2c5bfecab
#
_entry.id   cfcdc1e4a8191f70caa718c2c5bfecab
#
_cell.length_a   1.000
_cell.length_b   1.000
_cell.length_c   1.000
_cell.angle_alpha   90.00
_cell.angle_beta   90.00
_cell.angle_gamma   90.00
#
_symmetry.space_group_name_H-M   'P 1'
#
loop_
_entity.id
_entity.type
_entity.pdbx_description
1 polymer ?
#
loop_
_entity_poly.entity_id
_entity_poly.type
_entity_poly.pdbx_seq_one_letter_code
_entity_poly.pdbx_strand_id
1 'polypeptide(L)'
;MGVSKLNNRLTKISNVKFAKGLFDAHKTNTPLDGLFSIDGGVPKATNWMVVGDPGVGKSTVTLDIIANAERTGSKVLFISAEMSPVDLKLYVDRYPKFGDLDIFFPQEIEDDESPKAILT
;
A
#
# COMPACT_ATOMS: atom_id res chain seq x y z
N MET A 1 -42.03 -17.23 -0.41
CA MET A 1 -41.55 -16.02 0.26
C MET A 1 -40.03 -15.81 0.09
N GLY A 2 -39.20 -16.76 0.47
CA GLY A 2 -37.76 -16.64 0.37
C GLY A 2 -37.24 -16.48 -1.07
N VAL A 3 -37.80 -17.23 -2.01
CA VAL A 3 -37.39 -17.16 -3.41
C VAL A 3 -37.65 -15.80 -4.02
N SER A 4 -38.82 -15.21 -3.73
CA SER A 4 -39.17 -13.89 -4.25
C SER A 4 -38.25 -12.80 -3.70
N LYS A 5 -37.94 -12.84 -2.39
CA LYS A 5 -37.00 -11.91 -1.77
C LYS A 5 -35.59 -12.08 -2.32
N LEU A 6 -35.16 -13.33 -2.54
CA LEU A 6 -33.86 -13.63 -3.10
C LEU A 6 -33.75 -13.09 -4.53
N ASN A 7 -34.75 -13.32 -5.37
CA ASN A 7 -34.76 -12.82 -6.74
C ASN A 7 -34.65 -11.30 -6.81
N ASN A 8 -35.27 -10.58 -5.87
CA ASN A 8 -35.17 -9.13 -5.83
C ASN A 8 -33.77 -8.63 -5.41
N ARG A 9 -32.97 -9.48 -4.77
CA ARG A 9 -31.60 -9.16 -4.36
C ARG A 9 -30.56 -9.64 -5.34
N LEU A 10 -30.93 -10.52 -6.25
CA LEU A 10 -30.02 -11.02 -7.27
C LEU A 10 -29.79 -9.96 -8.33
N THR A 11 -28.54 -9.85 -8.76
CA THR A 11 -28.18 -9.02 -9.91
C THR A 11 -27.14 -9.74 -10.75
N LYS A 12 -27.13 -9.47 -12.03
CA LYS A 12 -26.09 -10.00 -12.91
C LYS A 12 -24.78 -9.26 -12.64
N ILE A 13 -23.67 -9.98 -12.76
CA ILE A 13 -22.35 -9.39 -12.54
C ILE A 13 -22.15 -8.14 -13.41
N SER A 14 -22.59 -8.20 -14.66
CA SER A 14 -22.49 -7.07 -15.58
C SER A 14 -23.29 -5.83 -15.16
N ASN A 15 -24.29 -6.02 -14.28
CA ASN A 15 -25.14 -4.92 -13.80
C ASN A 15 -24.72 -4.40 -12.43
N VAL A 16 -23.67 -4.95 -11.84
CA VAL A 16 -23.14 -4.46 -10.56
C VAL A 16 -22.59 -3.06 -10.76
N LYS A 17 -23.03 -2.13 -9.92
CA LYS A 17 -22.57 -0.75 -9.98
C LYS A 17 -21.54 -0.50 -8.90
N PHE A 18 -20.54 0.29 -9.22
CA PHE A 18 -19.43 0.63 -8.31
C PHE A 18 -19.40 2.13 -8.07
N ALA A 19 -18.93 2.52 -6.90
CA ALA A 19 -18.73 3.93 -6.57
C ALA A 19 -17.74 4.56 -7.54
N LYS A 20 -17.98 5.82 -7.88
CA LYS A 20 -17.06 6.58 -8.74
C LYS A 20 -15.68 6.64 -8.09
N GLY A 21 -14.67 6.33 -8.87
CA GLY A 21 -13.29 6.35 -8.38
C GLY A 21 -12.85 5.08 -7.66
N LEU A 22 -13.70 4.05 -7.55
CA LEU A 22 -13.33 2.80 -6.88
C LEU A 22 -12.12 2.13 -7.53
N PHE A 23 -12.03 2.22 -8.85
CA PHE A 23 -10.93 1.61 -9.61
C PHE A 23 -9.81 2.59 -9.95
N ASP A 24 -9.84 3.79 -9.39
CA ASP A 24 -8.72 4.70 -9.51
C ASP A 24 -7.47 4.09 -8.88
N ALA A 25 -6.32 4.44 -9.40
CA ALA A 25 -5.06 3.86 -8.97
C ALA A 25 -4.07 4.92 -8.53
N HIS A 26 -3.18 4.53 -7.61
CA HIS A 26 -2.02 5.34 -7.24
C HIS A 26 -0.90 5.05 -8.23
N LYS A 27 -0.50 6.06 -8.99
CA LYS A 27 0.54 5.91 -10.01
C LYS A 27 1.91 6.17 -9.42
N THR A 28 2.90 5.44 -9.92
CA THR A 28 4.30 5.64 -9.54
C THR A 28 5.09 6.38 -10.62
N ASN A 29 4.50 6.57 -11.80
CA ASN A 29 5.16 7.12 -12.99
C ASN A 29 6.39 6.30 -13.41
N THR A 30 6.30 4.99 -13.20
CA THR A 30 7.33 4.03 -13.61
C THR A 30 6.70 2.94 -14.46
N PRO A 31 7.52 2.15 -15.22
CA PRO A 31 6.98 1.01 -15.96
C PRO A 31 6.24 -0.03 -15.10
N LEU A 32 6.48 -0.03 -13.79
CA LEU A 32 5.78 -0.94 -12.86
C LEU A 32 4.28 -0.69 -12.82
N ASP A 33 3.82 0.50 -13.19
CA ASP A 33 2.39 0.80 -13.20
C ASP A 33 1.60 -0.18 -14.07
N GLY A 34 2.15 -0.59 -15.20
CA GLY A 34 1.53 -1.58 -16.07
C GLY A 34 1.54 -3.00 -15.51
N LEU A 35 2.41 -3.27 -14.53
CA LEU A 35 2.46 -4.56 -13.86
C LEU A 35 1.36 -4.70 -12.81
N PHE A 36 0.99 -3.62 -12.15
CA PHE A 36 0.02 -3.65 -11.05
C PHE A 36 -1.42 -3.78 -11.51
N SER A 37 -1.78 -3.15 -12.62
CA SER A 37 -3.14 -3.21 -13.14
C SER A 37 -3.19 -2.85 -14.62
N ILE A 38 -4.29 -3.24 -15.26
CA ILE A 38 -4.54 -2.93 -16.68
C ILE A 38 -4.59 -1.42 -16.90
N ASP A 39 -5.18 -0.70 -15.96
CA ASP A 39 -5.34 0.76 -16.07
C ASP A 39 -4.10 1.54 -15.61
N GLY A 40 -3.10 0.82 -15.11
CA GLY A 40 -1.83 1.40 -14.65
C GLY A 40 -1.90 1.90 -13.20
N GLY A 41 -0.87 1.52 -12.42
CA GLY A 41 -0.74 1.96 -11.04
C GLY A 41 -1.29 0.98 -10.02
N VAL A 42 -1.05 1.29 -8.74
CA VAL A 42 -1.50 0.46 -7.61
C VAL A 42 -2.98 0.74 -7.34
N PRO A 43 -3.87 -0.24 -7.52
CA PRO A 43 -5.30 -0.01 -7.31
C PRO A 43 -5.61 0.40 -5.87
N LYS A 44 -6.57 1.30 -5.72
CA LYS A 44 -7.08 1.70 -4.41
C LYS A 44 -7.83 0.55 -3.74
N ALA A 45 -7.91 0.58 -2.42
CA ALA A 45 -8.67 -0.38 -1.62
C ALA A 45 -8.26 -1.84 -1.86
N THR A 46 -6.98 -2.06 -2.15
CA THR A 46 -6.41 -3.40 -2.35
C THR A 46 -5.28 -3.64 -1.37
N ASN A 47 -5.06 -4.91 -1.05
CA ASN A 47 -3.92 -5.33 -0.24
C ASN A 47 -2.95 -6.10 -1.13
N TRP A 48 -1.67 -5.77 -1.00
CA TRP A 48 -0.62 -6.40 -1.77
C TRP A 48 0.40 -7.04 -0.84
N MET A 49 0.90 -8.19 -1.24
CA MET A 49 1.96 -8.88 -0.52
C MET A 49 3.14 -9.10 -1.47
N VAL A 50 4.31 -8.62 -1.05
CA VAL A 50 5.55 -8.87 -1.78
C VAL A 50 6.26 -10.04 -1.11
N VAL A 51 6.45 -11.11 -1.84
CA VAL A 51 7.00 -12.37 -1.31
C VAL A 51 8.31 -12.69 -2.02
N GLY A 52 9.26 -13.21 -1.26
CA GLY A 52 10.55 -13.62 -1.79
C GLY A 52 11.47 -14.05 -0.66
N ASP A 53 12.58 -14.70 -1.01
CA ASP A 53 13.58 -15.13 -0.07
C ASP A 53 14.31 -13.93 0.56
N PRO A 54 14.93 -14.10 1.75
CA PRO A 54 15.73 -13.03 2.33
C PRO A 54 16.82 -12.55 1.37
N GLY A 55 17.03 -11.24 1.30
CA GLY A 55 18.09 -10.64 0.49
C GLY A 55 17.78 -10.47 -1.00
N VAL A 56 16.55 -10.77 -1.46
CA VAL A 56 16.20 -10.60 -2.88
C VAL A 56 15.75 -9.17 -3.24
N GLY A 57 15.68 -8.26 -2.27
CA GLY A 57 15.36 -6.86 -2.52
C GLY A 57 13.92 -6.47 -2.29
N LYS A 58 13.15 -7.23 -1.51
CA LYS A 58 11.73 -6.93 -1.22
C LYS A 58 11.54 -5.55 -0.63
N SER A 59 12.33 -5.19 0.37
CA SER A 59 12.24 -3.90 1.05
C SER A 59 12.62 -2.75 0.12
N THR A 60 13.64 -2.94 -0.70
CA THR A 60 14.08 -1.93 -1.68
C THR A 60 12.97 -1.66 -2.69
N VAL A 61 12.35 -2.70 -3.24
CA VAL A 61 11.25 -2.56 -4.20
C VAL A 61 10.05 -1.88 -3.55
N THR A 62 9.68 -2.29 -2.34
CA THR A 62 8.54 -1.71 -1.63
C THR A 62 8.76 -0.22 -1.35
N LEU A 63 9.93 0.14 -0.84
CA LEU A 63 10.27 1.55 -0.59
C LEU A 63 10.27 2.36 -1.90
N ASP A 64 10.77 1.78 -2.98
CA ASP A 64 10.77 2.44 -4.28
C ASP A 64 9.34 2.73 -4.78
N ILE A 65 8.46 1.75 -4.68
CA ILE A 65 7.06 1.91 -5.08
C ILE A 65 6.38 3.03 -4.29
N ILE A 66 6.48 3.00 -2.96
CA ILE A 66 5.79 3.99 -2.14
C ILE A 66 6.40 5.39 -2.27
N ALA A 67 7.71 5.49 -2.45
CA ALA A 67 8.38 6.78 -2.66
C ALA A 67 7.92 7.41 -3.98
N ASN A 68 7.83 6.62 -5.04
CA ASN A 68 7.35 7.12 -6.33
C ASN A 68 5.85 7.47 -6.28
N ALA A 69 5.05 6.69 -5.57
CA ALA A 69 3.62 7.00 -5.38
C ALA A 69 3.44 8.32 -4.62
N GLU A 70 4.25 8.59 -3.61
CA GLU A 70 4.21 9.85 -2.89
C GLU A 70 4.55 11.03 -3.80
N ARG A 71 5.54 10.87 -4.66
CA ARG A 71 5.93 11.92 -5.61
C ARG A 71 4.83 12.25 -6.60
N THR A 72 3.91 11.33 -6.86
CA THR A 72 2.77 11.56 -7.75
C THR A 72 1.53 12.08 -7.01
N GLY A 73 1.65 12.37 -5.71
CA GLY A 73 0.59 12.97 -4.92
C GLY A 73 -0.15 12.06 -3.97
N SER A 74 0.21 10.78 -3.89
CA SER A 74 -0.40 9.86 -2.93
C SER A 74 0.19 10.09 -1.54
N LYS A 75 -0.64 9.94 -0.51
CA LYS A 75 -0.16 9.93 0.87
C LYS A 75 0.26 8.52 1.22
N VAL A 76 1.48 8.35 1.72
CA VAL A 76 2.01 7.05 2.08
C VAL A 76 2.57 7.08 3.49
N LEU A 77 2.52 5.93 4.16
CA LEU A 77 3.13 5.72 5.46
C LEU A 77 3.84 4.38 5.43
N PHE A 78 5.10 4.37 5.81
CA PHE A 78 5.86 3.14 5.95
C PHE A 78 5.90 2.73 7.42
N ILE A 79 5.40 1.54 7.73
CA ILE A 79 5.45 0.98 9.09
C ILE A 79 6.58 -0.05 9.12
N SER A 80 7.64 0.27 9.84
CA SER A 80 8.81 -0.59 9.92
C SER A 80 8.75 -1.49 11.15
N ALA A 81 8.45 -2.77 10.95
CA ALA A 81 8.42 -3.77 12.00
C ALA A 81 9.73 -4.57 12.10
N GLU A 82 10.47 -4.65 11.01
CA GLU A 82 11.69 -5.48 10.94
C GLU A 82 12.98 -4.65 10.89
N MET A 83 12.93 -3.48 10.22
CA MET A 83 14.12 -2.66 10.03
C MET A 83 14.24 -1.61 11.11
N SER A 84 15.45 -1.47 11.66
CA SER A 84 15.78 -0.41 12.61
C SER A 84 16.01 0.93 11.91
N PRO A 85 16.01 2.06 12.64
CA PRO A 85 16.40 3.35 12.06
C PRO A 85 17.76 3.32 11.37
N VAL A 86 18.73 2.57 11.91
CA VAL A 86 20.06 2.44 11.31
C VAL A 86 19.98 1.78 9.93
N ASP A 87 19.20 0.70 9.81
CA ASP A 87 19.02 0.01 8.53
C ASP A 87 18.41 0.94 7.49
N LEU A 88 17.40 1.71 7.88
CA LEU A 88 16.74 2.64 6.99
C LEU A 88 17.61 3.80 6.58
N LYS A 89 18.50 4.25 7.46
CA LYS A 89 19.48 5.27 7.11
C LYS A 89 20.38 4.81 5.97
N LEU A 90 20.78 3.56 5.96
CA LEU A 90 21.59 2.99 4.88
C LEU A 90 20.83 2.99 3.54
N TYR A 91 19.51 2.72 3.59
CA TYR A 91 18.68 2.83 2.39
C TYR A 91 18.57 4.26 1.88
N VAL A 92 18.39 5.23 2.79
CA VAL A 92 18.31 6.65 2.42
C VAL A 92 19.64 7.14 1.84
N ASP A 93 20.76 6.72 2.39
CA ASP A 93 22.08 7.09 1.88
C ASP A 93 22.29 6.57 0.45
N ARG A 94 21.76 5.40 0.14
CA ARG A 94 21.83 4.83 -1.21
C ARG A 94 20.78 5.42 -2.14
N TYR A 95 19.59 5.67 -1.64
CA TYR A 95 18.44 6.17 -2.40
C TYR A 95 17.83 7.37 -1.67
N PRO A 96 18.36 8.59 -1.87
CA PRO A 96 17.90 9.77 -1.11
C PRO A 96 16.41 10.05 -1.18
N LYS A 97 15.73 9.61 -2.24
CA LYS A 97 14.28 9.80 -2.38
C LYS A 97 13.47 9.13 -1.28
N PHE A 98 14.02 8.11 -0.62
CA PHE A 98 13.34 7.44 0.48
C PHE A 98 13.29 8.30 1.76
N GLY A 99 14.16 9.31 1.86
CA GLY A 99 14.23 10.18 3.02
C GLY A 99 12.99 11.07 3.22
N ASP A 100 12.16 11.22 2.20
CA ASP A 100 10.95 12.04 2.28
C ASP A 100 9.73 11.24 2.77
N LEU A 101 9.86 9.93 2.94
CA LEU A 101 8.76 9.08 3.37
C LEU A 101 8.49 9.23 4.87
N ASP A 102 7.23 9.30 5.23
CA ASP A 102 6.81 9.20 6.61
C ASP A 102 6.94 7.77 7.10
N ILE A 103 7.48 7.61 8.31
CA ILE A 103 7.77 6.29 8.86
C ILE A 103 7.31 6.19 10.30
N PHE A 104 6.89 5.00 10.68
CA PHE A 104 6.49 4.67 12.04
C PHE A 104 7.19 3.38 12.48
N PHE A 105 7.76 3.40 13.69
CA PHE A 105 8.44 2.24 14.30
C PHE A 105 7.63 1.73 15.48
N PRO A 106 6.87 0.64 15.33
CA PRO A 106 6.10 0.09 16.45
C PRO A 106 6.93 -0.29 17.67
N GLN A 107 8.19 -0.67 17.48
CA GLN A 107 9.08 -1.08 18.57
C GLN A 107 9.48 0.08 19.49
N GLU A 108 9.31 1.31 19.06
CA GLU A 108 9.67 2.51 19.83
C GLU A 108 8.52 3.04 20.67
N ILE A 109 7.36 2.35 20.67
CA ILE A 109 6.22 2.74 21.48
C ILE A 109 6.51 2.43 22.94
N GLU A 110 6.21 3.41 23.82
CA GLU A 110 6.34 3.21 25.27
C GLU A 110 5.28 2.22 25.78
N ASP A 111 5.58 1.58 26.94
CA ASP A 111 4.76 0.48 27.47
C ASP A 111 3.28 0.82 27.69
N ASP A 112 2.97 2.08 27.95
CA ASP A 112 1.60 2.54 28.21
C ASP A 112 0.85 2.93 26.91
N GLU A 113 1.50 2.88 25.76
CA GLU A 113 0.91 3.19 24.47
C GLU A 113 0.72 1.93 23.65
N SER A 114 -0.47 1.72 23.08
CA SER A 114 -0.70 0.60 22.18
C SER A 114 -0.60 1.06 20.72
N PRO A 115 -0.10 0.21 19.81
CA PRO A 115 -0.09 0.54 18.39
C PRO A 115 -1.46 0.90 17.84
N LYS A 116 -2.51 0.25 18.35
CA LYS A 116 -3.88 0.52 17.96
C LYS A 116 -4.32 1.94 18.31
N ALA A 117 -3.96 2.42 19.51
CA ALA A 117 -4.30 3.76 19.94
C ALA A 117 -3.62 4.83 19.10
N ILE A 118 -2.40 4.57 18.63
CA ILE A 118 -1.64 5.49 17.81
C ILE A 118 -2.15 5.51 16.36
N LEU A 119 -2.54 4.36 15.82
CA LEU A 119 -2.96 4.24 14.43
C LEU A 119 -4.42 4.64 14.19
N THR A 120 -5.21 4.73 15.24
CA THR A 120 -6.59 5.21 15.13
C THR A 120 -6.70 6.70 15.37
#